data_c4ded16cb4fe0971f7ed1795585f12ae
#
_entry.id   c4ded16cb4fe0971f7ed1795585f12ae
#
_cell.length_a   1.000
_cell.length_b   1.000
_cell.length_c   1.000
_cell.angle_alpha   90.00
_cell.angle_beta   90.00
_cell.angle_gamma   90.00
#
_symmetry.space_group_name_H-M   'P 1'
#
loop_
_entity.id
_entity.type
_entity.pdbx_description
1 polymer ?
#
loop_
_entity_poly.entity_id
_entity_poly.type
_entity_poly.pdbx_seq_one_letter_code
_entity_poly.pdbx_strand_id
1 'polypeptide(L)'
;LMKCQQFREVVQERYQHTMRPLLENWSETCNDYRSTLENPAKMEFVRWDLKDQPGTARADGSGTWQQDVDKLQDWIAQRTAYMTKRFDDEFVRRGNQADSMTLGGLNDNAVKLGAGQNKKYTFRLTPASACDTVRVTVDDPTVAKAEIGTYAGTFVVTGVQNGETTLTVRAGAASATVNVIIDDEARNGWYEENGKHYWYVDGERQGLQKGGLEFTDPDTGCRYWLDPDDSGARAENRKVQLDEDRLCYFDENGCMAFGESLEHGGWYYYDEKTGAQCRGPVVLPDGRQVFYSLTNGKMLYGKQTICGTSFTFNTVNGSRSSGPDGLFWLEWGGKRYWFESWKRQGYNPYDSSYRGKEIYDPASDAWYWLDNIQNGAMAASKDVYQESNGGKWVRYDENGHMVKGWDVNENGTYYFDQITGAMAKGALLLDDVQYGFDPIMGTILDCQWLHTEVGDYWYEGGIRQGTEGRGKEIYDLASDAWYWLDAVDNGKKAVSKDVYQESDGGKWVRYDADGHMIKGWDTQGVDRFYFDPITGAMAKGVVMIDGIRYWFDSRTGALIAPK
;
A
#
# COMPACT_ATOMS: atom_id res chain seq x y z
N LEU A 1 20.20 -13.16 -22.79
CA LEU A 1 19.84 -13.68 -24.12
C LEU A 1 21.04 -13.59 -25.09
N MET A 2 21.64 -12.43 -25.28
CA MET A 2 22.78 -12.22 -26.20
C MET A 2 24.06 -13.05 -25.87
N LYS A 3 24.13 -13.69 -24.72
CA LYS A 3 25.22 -14.61 -24.35
C LYS A 3 24.97 -16.05 -24.83
N CYS A 4 23.75 -16.38 -25.25
CA CYS A 4 23.39 -17.70 -25.78
C CYS A 4 23.68 -17.77 -27.27
N GLN A 5 24.47 -18.79 -27.72
CA GLN A 5 24.82 -18.93 -29.12
C GLN A 5 23.62 -19.20 -30.02
N GLN A 6 22.71 -20.08 -29.62
CA GLN A 6 21.48 -20.37 -30.36
C GLN A 6 20.61 -19.09 -30.56
N PHE A 7 20.50 -18.27 -29.52
CA PHE A 7 19.76 -17.01 -29.64
C PHE A 7 20.42 -16.07 -30.66
N ARG A 8 21.75 -15.98 -30.64
CA ARG A 8 22.49 -15.16 -31.62
C ARG A 8 22.33 -15.69 -33.05
N GLU A 9 22.37 -16.99 -33.23
CA GLU A 9 22.14 -17.62 -34.55
C GLU A 9 20.75 -17.29 -35.08
N VAL A 10 19.71 -17.43 -34.25
CA VAL A 10 18.32 -17.06 -34.63
C VAL A 10 18.18 -15.56 -34.95
N VAL A 11 18.82 -14.70 -34.15
CA VAL A 11 18.78 -13.25 -34.38
C VAL A 11 19.53 -12.90 -35.67
N GLN A 12 20.67 -13.53 -35.94
CA GLN A 12 21.43 -13.36 -37.18
C GLN A 12 20.61 -13.82 -38.39
N GLU A 13 20.01 -15.00 -38.31
CA GLU A 13 19.15 -15.53 -39.37
C GLU A 13 17.98 -14.59 -39.67
N ARG A 14 17.29 -14.11 -38.64
CA ARG A 14 16.22 -13.14 -38.81
C ARG A 14 16.70 -11.79 -39.37
N TYR A 15 17.85 -11.33 -38.95
CA TYR A 15 18.42 -10.11 -39.51
C TYR A 15 18.69 -10.30 -40.99
N GLN A 16 19.39 -11.38 -41.39
CA GLN A 16 19.76 -11.65 -42.80
C GLN A 16 18.55 -11.86 -43.71
N HIS A 17 17.54 -12.59 -43.28
CA HIS A 17 16.43 -12.99 -44.11
C HIS A 17 15.20 -12.04 -44.04
N THR A 18 15.08 -11.24 -42.98
CA THR A 18 13.90 -10.37 -42.81
C THR A 18 14.28 -8.90 -42.78
N MET A 19 15.23 -8.50 -41.92
CA MET A 19 15.50 -7.07 -41.70
C MET A 19 16.43 -6.48 -42.78
N ARG A 20 17.47 -7.21 -43.13
CA ARG A 20 18.47 -6.74 -44.12
C ARG A 20 17.84 -6.42 -45.48
N PRO A 21 17.00 -7.26 -46.09
CA PRO A 21 16.35 -6.93 -47.37
C PRO A 21 15.49 -5.68 -47.31
N LEU A 22 14.79 -5.47 -46.17
CA LEU A 22 13.98 -4.26 -45.96
C LEU A 22 14.84 -3.02 -45.86
N LEU A 23 15.99 -3.12 -45.20
CA LEU A 23 16.93 -2.00 -45.00
C LEU A 23 17.69 -1.69 -46.30
N GLU A 24 18.05 -2.68 -47.09
CA GLU A 24 18.69 -2.51 -48.40
C GLU A 24 17.76 -1.89 -49.43
N ASN A 25 16.45 -2.21 -49.41
CA ASN A 25 15.44 -1.63 -50.28
C ASN A 25 14.85 -0.30 -49.72
N TRP A 26 15.30 0.18 -48.59
CA TRP A 26 14.80 1.41 -47.96
C TRP A 26 14.90 2.64 -48.87
N SER A 27 15.97 2.76 -49.66
CA SER A 27 16.20 3.90 -50.55
C SER A 27 15.11 4.01 -51.59
N GLU A 28 14.66 2.89 -52.16
CA GLU A 28 13.57 2.83 -53.13
C GLU A 28 12.24 3.24 -52.49
N THR A 29 11.90 2.62 -51.36
CA THR A 29 10.71 2.98 -50.55
C THR A 29 10.69 4.46 -50.18
N CYS A 30 11.84 5.02 -49.73
CA CYS A 30 11.96 6.41 -49.40
C CYS A 30 11.75 7.34 -50.58
N ASN A 31 12.23 6.97 -51.79
CA ASN A 31 12.03 7.73 -53.00
C ASN A 31 10.56 7.73 -53.43
N ASP A 32 9.85 6.64 -53.28
CA ASP A 32 8.41 6.55 -53.56
C ASP A 32 7.60 7.50 -52.66
N TYR A 33 7.88 7.47 -51.36
CA TYR A 33 7.27 8.41 -50.41
C TYR A 33 7.70 9.86 -50.69
N ARG A 34 8.96 10.08 -51.06
CA ARG A 34 9.48 11.40 -51.40
C ARG A 34 8.67 12.03 -52.54
N SER A 35 8.39 11.28 -53.59
CA SER A 35 7.58 11.75 -54.73
C SER A 35 6.15 12.09 -54.33
N THR A 36 5.56 11.29 -53.44
CA THR A 36 4.17 11.44 -52.96
C THR A 36 4.03 12.62 -51.98
N LEU A 37 5.00 12.82 -51.12
CA LEU A 37 4.93 13.80 -50.03
C LEU A 37 5.58 15.15 -50.35
N GLU A 38 6.21 15.33 -51.51
CA GLU A 38 6.92 16.56 -51.88
C GLU A 38 6.03 17.81 -51.84
N ASN A 39 4.84 17.75 -52.41
CA ASN A 39 3.91 18.88 -52.42
C ASN A 39 3.30 19.15 -51.05
N PRO A 40 2.75 18.13 -50.32
CA PRO A 40 2.31 18.31 -48.95
C PRO A 40 3.41 18.90 -48.02
N ALA A 41 4.65 18.42 -48.13
CA ALA A 41 5.76 18.93 -47.33
C ALA A 41 6.05 20.40 -47.63
N LYS A 42 6.11 20.80 -48.94
CA LYS A 42 6.29 22.22 -49.30
C LYS A 42 5.17 23.10 -48.75
N MET A 43 3.91 22.62 -48.74
CA MET A 43 2.79 23.37 -48.18
C MET A 43 2.90 23.55 -46.64
N GLU A 44 3.31 22.52 -45.92
CA GLU A 44 3.51 22.60 -44.47
C GLU A 44 4.66 23.56 -44.11
N PHE A 45 5.74 23.57 -44.90
CA PHE A 45 6.85 24.48 -44.72
C PHE A 45 6.45 25.96 -44.91
N VAL A 46 5.58 26.24 -45.88
CA VAL A 46 5.07 27.61 -46.12
C VAL A 46 4.06 28.00 -45.05
N ARG A 47 3.22 27.05 -44.62
CA ARG A 47 2.15 27.30 -43.66
C ARG A 47 2.66 27.60 -42.27
N TRP A 48 3.70 26.91 -41.79
CA TRP A 48 4.15 26.93 -40.42
C TRP A 48 5.52 27.59 -40.22
N ASP A 49 6.15 28.08 -41.29
CA ASP A 49 7.50 28.66 -41.28
C ASP A 49 8.51 27.83 -40.44
N LEU A 50 8.62 26.54 -40.80
CA LEU A 50 9.36 25.56 -39.99
C LEU A 50 10.87 25.77 -39.97
N LYS A 51 11.40 26.76 -40.73
CA LYS A 51 12.85 27.07 -40.80
C LYS A 51 13.43 27.51 -39.48
N ASP A 52 12.67 28.24 -38.67
CA ASP A 52 13.20 28.95 -37.49
C ASP A 52 12.56 28.46 -36.16
N GLN A 53 11.89 27.31 -36.10
CA GLN A 53 11.29 26.82 -34.86
C GLN A 53 12.33 26.10 -33.99
N PRO A 54 12.61 26.60 -32.76
CA PRO A 54 13.51 25.91 -31.82
C PRO A 54 12.87 24.59 -31.38
N GLY A 55 13.62 23.50 -31.46
CA GLY A 55 13.18 22.16 -30.99
C GLY A 55 12.66 21.23 -32.07
N THR A 56 12.60 21.64 -33.32
CA THR A 56 12.49 20.74 -34.48
C THR A 56 13.86 20.15 -34.82
N ALA A 57 13.89 19.03 -35.56
CA ALA A 57 15.13 18.34 -35.98
C ALA A 57 16.12 19.20 -36.83
N ARG A 58 15.92 20.50 -36.87
CA ARG A 58 16.64 21.53 -37.64
C ARG A 58 17.43 22.53 -36.82
N ALA A 59 17.87 22.14 -35.66
CA ALA A 59 18.76 22.98 -34.83
C ALA A 59 20.06 23.40 -35.54
N ASP A 60 20.32 22.87 -36.75
CA ASP A 60 21.48 23.19 -37.59
C ASP A 60 21.20 24.21 -38.71
N GLY A 61 19.99 24.76 -38.81
CA GLY A 61 19.64 25.76 -39.83
C GLY A 61 19.57 25.21 -41.27
N SER A 62 19.59 23.91 -41.49
CA SER A 62 19.51 23.31 -42.82
C SER A 62 18.09 23.30 -43.37
N GLY A 63 17.93 23.90 -44.46
CA GLY A 63 16.78 24.59 -44.99
C GLY A 63 15.71 23.86 -45.75
N THR A 64 15.81 22.61 -46.20
CA THR A 64 14.79 22.01 -47.06
C THR A 64 14.41 20.59 -46.63
N TRP A 65 13.12 20.26 -46.83
CA TRP A 65 12.63 18.90 -46.59
C TRP A 65 13.40 17.84 -47.39
N GLN A 66 13.80 18.14 -48.62
CA GLN A 66 14.63 17.26 -49.47
C GLN A 66 15.98 16.94 -48.79
N GLN A 67 16.63 17.94 -48.23
CA GLN A 67 17.89 17.75 -47.50
C GLN A 67 17.73 16.89 -46.22
N ASP A 68 16.57 17.00 -45.55
CA ASP A 68 16.29 16.16 -44.36
C ASP A 68 16.05 14.71 -44.82
N VAL A 69 15.35 14.49 -45.92
CA VAL A 69 15.15 13.15 -46.49
C VAL A 69 16.49 12.55 -46.96
N ASP A 70 17.37 13.32 -47.59
CA ASP A 70 18.71 12.87 -47.98
C ASP A 70 19.54 12.46 -46.75
N LYS A 71 19.54 13.27 -45.70
CA LYS A 71 20.20 12.93 -44.42
C LYS A 71 19.67 11.66 -43.78
N LEU A 72 18.33 11.45 -43.83
CA LEU A 72 17.69 10.23 -43.32
C LEU A 72 18.14 9.01 -44.16
N GLN A 73 18.16 9.12 -45.48
CA GLN A 73 18.64 8.05 -46.34
C GLN A 73 20.10 7.70 -46.08
N ASP A 74 20.99 8.71 -45.96
CA ASP A 74 22.38 8.52 -45.65
C ASP A 74 22.57 7.86 -44.28
N TRP A 75 21.82 8.30 -43.27
CA TRP A 75 21.87 7.71 -41.93
C TRP A 75 21.46 6.24 -41.95
N ILE A 76 20.37 5.89 -42.64
CA ILE A 76 19.89 4.50 -42.73
C ILE A 76 20.91 3.66 -43.51
N ALA A 77 21.50 4.14 -44.58
CA ALA A 77 22.53 3.44 -45.34
C ALA A 77 23.78 3.14 -44.43
N GLN A 78 24.26 4.14 -43.70
CA GLN A 78 25.36 3.98 -42.76
C GLN A 78 24.99 3.00 -41.61
N ARG A 79 23.77 3.12 -41.10
CA ARG A 79 23.29 2.23 -40.04
C ARG A 79 23.16 0.80 -40.52
N THR A 80 22.65 0.59 -41.74
CA THR A 80 22.56 -0.72 -42.36
C THR A 80 23.92 -1.35 -42.56
N ALA A 81 24.89 -0.61 -43.08
CA ALA A 81 26.26 -1.09 -43.25
C ALA A 81 26.88 -1.48 -41.90
N TYR A 82 26.72 -0.65 -40.87
CA TYR A 82 27.18 -0.93 -39.51
C TYR A 82 26.53 -2.21 -38.93
N MET A 83 25.23 -2.33 -39.05
CA MET A 83 24.49 -3.51 -38.53
C MET A 83 24.89 -4.77 -39.27
N THR A 84 24.95 -4.73 -40.59
CA THR A 84 25.36 -5.87 -41.43
C THR A 84 26.76 -6.36 -41.04
N LYS A 85 27.73 -5.43 -40.95
CA LYS A 85 29.08 -5.79 -40.49
C LYS A 85 29.10 -6.41 -39.11
N ARG A 86 28.27 -5.90 -38.19
CA ARG A 86 28.18 -6.42 -36.84
C ARG A 86 27.56 -7.79 -36.77
N PHE A 87 26.55 -8.06 -37.58
CA PHE A 87 25.90 -9.37 -37.65
C PHE A 87 26.71 -10.40 -38.46
N ASP A 88 27.45 -9.98 -39.49
CA ASP A 88 28.26 -10.89 -40.28
C ASP A 88 29.57 -11.28 -39.58
N ASP A 89 30.27 -10.31 -38.97
CA ASP A 89 31.63 -10.52 -38.49
C ASP A 89 31.74 -10.82 -36.98
N GLU A 90 30.90 -10.21 -36.16
CA GLU A 90 31.09 -10.19 -34.71
C GLU A 90 30.09 -11.01 -33.93
N PHE A 91 28.90 -11.25 -34.47
CA PHE A 91 27.79 -11.72 -33.68
C PHE A 91 27.87 -13.21 -33.36
N VAL A 92 28.43 -14.02 -34.25
CA VAL A 92 28.48 -15.51 -34.14
C VAL A 92 29.79 -16.00 -33.57
N ARG A 93 30.87 -15.23 -33.69
CA ARG A 93 32.25 -15.73 -33.41
C ARG A 93 32.78 -15.53 -31.99
N ARG A 94 32.05 -14.87 -31.09
CA ARG A 94 32.52 -14.58 -29.73
C ARG A 94 31.74 -15.34 -28.68
N GLY A 95 32.26 -16.46 -28.24
CA GLY A 95 31.74 -17.17 -27.08
C GLY A 95 32.82 -18.00 -26.42
N ASN A 96 32.90 -17.94 -25.12
CA ASN A 96 33.69 -18.86 -24.34
C ASN A 96 33.03 -20.24 -24.40
N GLN A 97 33.84 -21.31 -24.45
CA GLN A 97 33.35 -22.66 -24.27
C GLN A 97 32.96 -22.88 -22.80
N ALA A 98 32.04 -23.79 -22.58
CA ALA A 98 31.64 -24.22 -21.24
C ALA A 98 32.69 -25.16 -20.66
N ASP A 99 33.27 -24.78 -19.53
CA ASP A 99 34.21 -25.61 -18.75
C ASP A 99 33.46 -26.61 -17.87
N SER A 100 32.30 -26.17 -17.31
CA SER A 100 31.45 -27.01 -16.46
C SER A 100 29.98 -26.54 -16.54
N MET A 101 29.10 -27.39 -16.01
CA MET A 101 27.66 -27.18 -15.96
C MET A 101 27.11 -27.57 -14.59
N THR A 102 26.13 -26.82 -14.11
CA THR A 102 25.33 -27.15 -12.91
C THR A 102 23.85 -27.22 -13.27
N LEU A 103 23.12 -28.18 -12.72
CA LEU A 103 21.68 -28.33 -12.84
C LEU A 103 20.99 -27.79 -11.60
N GLY A 104 19.78 -27.19 -11.76
CA GLY A 104 18.97 -26.63 -10.68
C GLY A 104 17.53 -27.10 -10.75
N GLY A 105 16.83 -27.02 -9.60
CA GLY A 105 15.44 -27.48 -9.47
C GLY A 105 15.30 -28.99 -9.17
N LEU A 106 16.41 -29.67 -8.81
CA LEU A 106 16.44 -31.10 -8.48
C LEU A 106 16.02 -31.34 -7.03
N ASN A 107 15.36 -32.48 -6.77
CA ASN A 107 15.06 -32.98 -5.44
C ASN A 107 16.07 -34.10 -5.10
N ASP A 108 16.83 -33.94 -4.01
CA ASP A 108 17.88 -34.87 -3.60
C ASP A 108 18.88 -35.23 -4.73
N ASN A 109 19.26 -34.24 -5.54
CA ASN A 109 20.08 -34.39 -6.74
C ASN A 109 19.51 -35.37 -7.80
N ALA A 110 18.20 -35.53 -7.84
CA ALA A 110 17.49 -36.34 -8.82
C ALA A 110 16.32 -35.55 -9.45
N VAL A 111 15.91 -35.98 -10.63
CA VAL A 111 14.61 -35.60 -11.23
C VAL A 111 13.59 -36.60 -10.71
N LYS A 112 12.61 -36.16 -9.93
CA LYS A 112 11.52 -37.01 -9.43
C LYS A 112 10.20 -36.49 -9.99
N LEU A 113 9.47 -37.34 -10.72
CA LEU A 113 8.21 -37.01 -11.41
C LEU A 113 7.25 -38.20 -11.35
N GLY A 114 5.96 -37.96 -11.47
CA GLY A 114 4.98 -38.98 -11.79
C GLY A 114 4.87 -39.25 -13.30
N ALA A 115 4.29 -40.38 -13.68
CA ALA A 115 3.99 -40.68 -15.08
C ALA A 115 2.98 -39.65 -15.64
N GLY A 116 3.23 -39.14 -16.85
CA GLY A 116 2.43 -38.06 -17.48
C GLY A 116 2.77 -36.64 -17.01
N GLN A 117 3.55 -36.49 -15.95
CA GLN A 117 3.96 -35.17 -15.46
C GLN A 117 5.11 -34.60 -16.28
N ASN A 118 5.11 -33.30 -16.51
CA ASN A 118 6.28 -32.59 -17.02
C ASN A 118 6.71 -31.47 -16.04
N LYS A 119 8.02 -31.24 -15.97
CA LYS A 119 8.60 -30.21 -15.11
C LYS A 119 9.80 -29.56 -15.77
N LYS A 120 9.93 -28.26 -15.56
CA LYS A 120 11.03 -27.44 -16.04
C LYS A 120 12.14 -27.41 -15.01
N TYR A 121 13.35 -27.63 -15.48
CA TYR A 121 14.60 -27.55 -14.72
C TYR A 121 15.51 -26.50 -15.32
N THR A 122 16.51 -26.08 -14.56
CA THR A 122 17.46 -25.06 -15.01
C THR A 122 18.86 -25.67 -15.16
N PHE A 123 19.66 -25.07 -16.03
CA PHE A 123 21.09 -25.33 -16.08
C PHE A 123 21.87 -24.02 -16.12
N ARG A 124 23.07 -24.01 -15.59
CA ARG A 124 24.01 -22.89 -15.67
C ARG A 124 25.34 -23.36 -16.18
N LEU A 125 25.87 -22.66 -17.17
CA LEU A 125 27.19 -22.88 -17.71
C LEU A 125 28.24 -22.06 -16.97
N THR A 126 29.44 -22.60 -16.81
CA THR A 126 30.60 -21.86 -16.30
C THR A 126 31.70 -21.88 -17.39
N PRO A 127 32.24 -20.73 -17.79
CA PRO A 127 31.86 -19.39 -17.35
C PRO A 127 30.44 -18.99 -17.83
N ALA A 128 29.79 -18.02 -17.13
CA ALA A 128 28.45 -17.56 -17.50
C ALA A 128 28.37 -16.93 -18.89
N SER A 129 29.51 -16.67 -19.52
CA SER A 129 29.66 -16.18 -20.90
C SER A 129 29.76 -17.32 -21.92
N ALA A 130 29.71 -18.59 -21.50
CA ALA A 130 29.73 -19.73 -22.39
C ALA A 130 28.52 -19.72 -23.34
N CYS A 131 28.75 -20.15 -24.58
CA CYS A 131 27.81 -20.01 -25.70
C CYS A 131 27.54 -21.33 -26.41
N ASP A 132 28.01 -22.45 -25.85
CA ASP A 132 27.82 -23.75 -26.46
C ASP A 132 26.36 -24.11 -26.62
N THR A 133 26.06 -24.81 -27.70
CA THR A 133 24.72 -25.39 -27.93
C THR A 133 24.45 -26.48 -26.90
N VAL A 134 23.39 -26.33 -26.13
CA VAL A 134 22.99 -27.27 -25.12
C VAL A 134 22.11 -28.36 -25.72
N ARG A 135 22.39 -29.63 -25.40
CA ARG A 135 21.58 -30.80 -25.74
C ARG A 135 21.19 -31.53 -24.47
N VAL A 136 19.98 -32.07 -24.47
CA VAL A 136 19.43 -32.88 -23.40
C VAL A 136 19.05 -34.24 -23.97
N THR A 137 19.46 -35.31 -23.30
CA THR A 137 19.16 -36.67 -23.70
C THR A 137 18.79 -37.53 -22.49
N VAL A 138 17.93 -38.50 -22.67
CA VAL A 138 17.52 -39.49 -21.67
C VAL A 138 17.91 -40.85 -22.21
N ASP A 139 18.49 -41.71 -21.37
CA ASP A 139 18.99 -43.03 -21.79
C ASP A 139 17.85 -43.98 -22.16
N ASP A 140 16.75 -43.96 -21.36
CA ASP A 140 15.55 -44.74 -21.66
C ASP A 140 14.33 -43.80 -21.93
N PRO A 141 13.95 -43.57 -23.20
CA PRO A 141 12.85 -42.75 -23.57
C PRO A 141 11.46 -43.37 -23.27
N THR A 142 11.41 -44.64 -22.85
CA THR A 142 10.16 -45.25 -22.38
C THR A 142 9.85 -44.91 -20.94
N VAL A 143 10.83 -44.51 -20.15
CA VAL A 143 10.69 -44.06 -18.76
C VAL A 143 10.47 -42.57 -18.72
N ALA A 144 11.28 -41.76 -19.42
CA ALA A 144 11.15 -40.31 -19.47
C ALA A 144 11.58 -39.72 -20.82
N LYS A 145 11.12 -38.51 -21.13
CA LYS A 145 11.56 -37.71 -22.28
C LYS A 145 12.09 -36.38 -21.77
N ALA A 146 13.03 -35.79 -22.51
CA ALA A 146 13.54 -34.47 -22.19
C ALA A 146 13.80 -33.64 -23.43
N GLU A 147 13.55 -32.34 -23.32
CA GLU A 147 13.74 -31.34 -24.39
C GLU A 147 14.25 -30.02 -23.83
N ILE A 148 14.91 -29.25 -24.68
CA ILE A 148 15.33 -27.88 -24.30
C ILE A 148 14.09 -27.01 -24.14
N GLY A 149 14.01 -26.26 -23.04
CA GLY A 149 12.90 -25.38 -22.74
C GLY A 149 12.89 -24.11 -23.60
N THR A 150 11.73 -23.50 -23.73
CA THR A 150 11.50 -22.26 -24.50
C THR A 150 12.35 -21.08 -23.99
N TYR A 151 12.73 -21.09 -22.71
CA TYR A 151 13.54 -20.03 -22.11
C TYR A 151 15.01 -20.47 -21.98
N ALA A 152 15.92 -19.51 -22.20
CA ALA A 152 17.35 -19.77 -22.08
C ALA A 152 17.73 -20.30 -20.69
N GLY A 153 18.57 -21.32 -20.66
CA GLY A 153 19.03 -21.94 -19.41
C GLY A 153 18.01 -22.91 -18.79
N THR A 154 17.03 -23.38 -19.56
CA THR A 154 16.02 -24.34 -19.07
C THR A 154 15.91 -25.58 -19.96
N PHE A 155 15.43 -26.67 -19.37
CA PHE A 155 15.01 -27.89 -20.06
C PHE A 155 13.79 -28.48 -19.37
N VAL A 156 12.98 -29.22 -20.10
CA VAL A 156 11.76 -29.86 -19.60
C VAL A 156 11.97 -31.37 -19.62
N VAL A 157 11.59 -32.04 -18.53
CA VAL A 157 11.55 -33.51 -18.44
C VAL A 157 10.10 -33.94 -18.29
N THR A 158 9.68 -34.94 -19.06
CA THR A 158 8.33 -35.52 -19.00
C THR A 158 8.46 -36.98 -18.59
N GLY A 159 7.78 -37.38 -17.50
CA GLY A 159 7.65 -38.79 -17.10
C GLY A 159 6.74 -39.52 -18.06
N VAL A 160 7.13 -40.72 -18.49
CA VAL A 160 6.37 -41.56 -19.43
C VAL A 160 5.74 -42.73 -18.70
N GLN A 161 6.53 -43.51 -17.98
CA GLN A 161 6.06 -44.60 -17.14
C GLN A 161 6.99 -44.80 -15.94
N ASN A 162 6.47 -45.43 -14.88
CA ASN A 162 7.25 -45.71 -13.67
C ASN A 162 8.55 -46.46 -13.99
N GLY A 163 9.63 -46.02 -13.38
CA GLY A 163 10.98 -46.59 -13.60
C GLY A 163 12.06 -45.55 -13.31
N GLU A 164 13.30 -46.00 -13.50
CA GLU A 164 14.48 -45.14 -13.35
C GLU A 164 15.26 -45.08 -14.65
N THR A 165 15.80 -43.94 -14.96
CA THR A 165 16.67 -43.69 -16.13
C THR A 165 17.65 -42.55 -15.82
N THR A 166 18.57 -42.30 -16.74
CA THR A 166 19.57 -41.25 -16.60
C THR A 166 19.32 -40.14 -17.63
N LEU A 167 19.39 -38.89 -17.19
CA LEU A 167 19.33 -37.70 -18.02
C LEU A 167 20.70 -37.07 -18.10
N THR A 168 21.16 -36.77 -19.30
CA THR A 168 22.41 -36.04 -19.56
C THR A 168 22.14 -34.72 -20.26
N VAL A 169 22.62 -33.64 -19.66
CA VAL A 169 22.65 -32.29 -20.28
C VAL A 169 24.09 -32.01 -20.70
N ARG A 170 24.32 -31.65 -21.96
CA ARG A 170 25.65 -31.44 -22.54
C ARG A 170 25.74 -30.12 -23.29
N ALA A 171 26.85 -29.41 -23.08
CA ALA A 171 27.21 -28.20 -23.79
C ALA A 171 28.70 -28.21 -24.13
N GLY A 172 29.01 -28.47 -25.40
CA GLY A 172 30.42 -28.67 -25.81
C GLY A 172 31.10 -29.79 -25.06
N ALA A 173 32.16 -29.47 -24.32
CA ALA A 173 32.89 -30.44 -23.47
C ALA A 173 32.24 -30.60 -22.09
N ALA A 174 31.49 -29.63 -21.62
CA ALA A 174 30.81 -29.67 -20.32
C ALA A 174 29.57 -30.60 -20.38
N SER A 175 29.39 -31.40 -19.34
CA SER A 175 28.20 -32.26 -19.19
C SER A 175 27.82 -32.41 -17.73
N ALA A 176 26.54 -32.59 -17.47
CA ALA A 176 25.99 -32.95 -16.18
C ALA A 176 24.99 -34.10 -16.36
N THR A 177 25.08 -35.10 -15.51
CA THR A 177 24.21 -36.28 -15.53
C THR A 177 23.45 -36.35 -14.22
N VAL A 178 22.17 -36.70 -14.29
CA VAL A 178 21.29 -36.81 -13.13
C VAL A 178 20.37 -38.03 -13.28
N ASN A 179 20.07 -38.67 -12.15
CA ASN A 179 19.10 -39.75 -12.11
C ASN A 179 17.68 -39.22 -12.28
N VAL A 180 16.85 -39.90 -13.06
CA VAL A 180 15.43 -39.60 -13.27
C VAL A 180 14.63 -40.77 -12.72
N ILE A 181 13.77 -40.47 -11.75
CA ILE A 181 12.90 -41.44 -11.09
C ILE A 181 11.47 -41.03 -11.43
N ILE A 182 10.76 -41.91 -12.10
CA ILE A 182 9.36 -41.77 -12.41
C ILE A 182 8.59 -42.72 -11.50
N ASP A 183 7.81 -42.12 -10.58
CA ASP A 183 7.03 -42.84 -9.58
C ASP A 183 5.71 -42.10 -9.32
N ASP A 184 4.60 -42.80 -9.49
CA ASP A 184 3.26 -42.24 -9.31
C ASP A 184 2.96 -41.85 -7.86
N GLU A 185 3.68 -42.41 -6.88
CA GLU A 185 3.55 -42.00 -5.48
C GLU A 185 4.20 -40.62 -5.20
N ALA A 186 5.11 -40.16 -6.07
CA ALA A 186 5.82 -38.87 -5.95
C ALA A 186 5.21 -37.78 -6.83
N ARG A 187 3.88 -37.70 -6.91
CA ARG A 187 3.18 -36.69 -7.72
C ARG A 187 3.58 -35.27 -7.33
N ASN A 188 4.04 -34.47 -8.30
CA ASN A 188 4.36 -33.07 -8.13
C ASN A 188 3.94 -32.29 -9.38
N GLY A 189 3.15 -31.19 -9.18
CA GLY A 189 2.64 -30.36 -10.27
C GLY A 189 1.21 -30.70 -10.69
N TRP A 190 0.83 -30.32 -11.91
CA TRP A 190 -0.53 -30.53 -12.43
C TRP A 190 -0.80 -31.97 -12.86
N TYR A 191 -1.96 -32.48 -12.42
CA TYR A 191 -2.52 -33.77 -12.87
C TYR A 191 -3.99 -33.58 -13.24
N GLU A 192 -4.39 -34.17 -14.35
CA GLU A 192 -5.79 -34.26 -14.76
C GLU A 192 -6.40 -35.56 -14.23
N GLU A 193 -7.53 -35.43 -13.51
CA GLU A 193 -8.29 -36.58 -13.01
C GLU A 193 -9.77 -36.31 -13.26
N ASN A 194 -10.44 -37.19 -14.00
CA ASN A 194 -11.86 -37.10 -14.34
C ASN A 194 -12.26 -35.74 -14.99
N GLY A 195 -11.38 -35.20 -15.85
CA GLY A 195 -11.59 -33.93 -16.55
C GLY A 195 -11.43 -32.68 -15.66
N LYS A 196 -10.80 -32.81 -14.50
CA LYS A 196 -10.43 -31.72 -13.60
C LYS A 196 -8.94 -31.72 -13.36
N HIS A 197 -8.37 -30.53 -13.14
CA HIS A 197 -6.94 -30.36 -12.89
C HIS A 197 -6.69 -30.14 -11.39
N TYR A 198 -5.70 -30.86 -10.86
CA TYR A 198 -5.29 -30.81 -9.46
C TYR A 198 -3.79 -30.57 -9.35
N TRP A 199 -3.39 -29.79 -8.35
CA TRP A 199 -1.99 -29.55 -8.06
C TRP A 199 -1.52 -30.45 -6.91
N TYR A 200 -0.44 -31.14 -7.13
CA TYR A 200 0.20 -32.01 -6.15
C TYR A 200 1.57 -31.49 -5.74
N VAL A 201 1.92 -31.66 -4.47
CA VAL A 201 3.24 -31.40 -3.90
C VAL A 201 3.60 -32.62 -3.06
N ASP A 202 4.71 -33.29 -3.40
CA ASP A 202 5.20 -34.49 -2.72
C ASP A 202 4.13 -35.58 -2.52
N GLY A 203 3.33 -35.80 -3.55
CA GLY A 203 2.23 -36.77 -3.55
C GLY A 203 0.91 -36.27 -2.93
N GLU A 204 0.94 -35.14 -2.23
CA GLU A 204 -0.23 -34.61 -1.57
C GLU A 204 -0.97 -33.59 -2.46
N ARG A 205 -2.28 -33.79 -2.60
CA ARG A 205 -3.16 -32.86 -3.32
C ARG A 205 -3.30 -31.56 -2.54
N GLN A 206 -3.09 -30.44 -3.21
CA GLN A 206 -3.19 -29.10 -2.65
C GLN A 206 -4.59 -28.50 -2.76
N GLY A 207 -4.85 -27.42 -2.04
CA GLY A 207 -6.11 -26.66 -2.09
C GLY A 207 -7.25 -27.26 -1.27
N LEU A 208 -6.99 -28.21 -0.39
CA LEU A 208 -8.01 -28.86 0.46
C LEU A 208 -8.31 -28.07 1.75
N GLN A 209 -7.46 -27.10 2.12
CA GLN A 209 -7.63 -26.29 3.32
C GLN A 209 -8.85 -25.38 3.21
N LYS A 210 -9.49 -25.12 4.36
CA LYS A 210 -10.60 -24.16 4.42
C LYS A 210 -10.14 -22.77 3.89
N GLY A 211 -10.87 -22.24 2.92
CA GLY A 211 -10.55 -20.98 2.26
C GLY A 211 -9.76 -21.14 0.97
N GLY A 212 -9.48 -22.40 0.54
CA GLY A 212 -8.82 -22.69 -0.73
C GLY A 212 -7.33 -22.31 -0.79
N LEU A 213 -6.76 -22.37 -1.98
CA LEU A 213 -5.37 -22.00 -2.22
C LEU A 213 -5.22 -21.18 -3.50
N GLU A 214 -4.84 -19.91 -3.34
CA GLU A 214 -4.36 -19.07 -4.45
C GLU A 214 -2.85 -19.26 -4.56
N PHE A 215 -2.34 -19.60 -5.73
CA PHE A 215 -0.91 -19.69 -5.97
C PHE A 215 -0.53 -19.30 -7.40
N THR A 216 0.71 -18.85 -7.56
CA THR A 216 1.26 -18.54 -8.88
C THR A 216 2.17 -19.69 -9.29
N ASP A 217 1.83 -20.31 -10.41
CA ASP A 217 2.67 -21.35 -11.00
C ASP A 217 3.98 -20.72 -11.52
N PRO A 218 5.13 -21.14 -11.00
CA PRO A 218 6.41 -20.55 -11.38
C PRO A 218 6.79 -20.79 -12.84
N ASP A 219 6.20 -21.79 -13.47
CA ASP A 219 6.53 -22.18 -14.85
C ASP A 219 5.74 -21.36 -15.88
N THR A 220 4.46 -21.11 -15.61
CA THR A 220 3.57 -20.37 -16.51
C THR A 220 3.44 -18.90 -16.13
N GLY A 221 3.69 -18.55 -14.87
CA GLY A 221 3.41 -17.25 -14.29
C GLY A 221 1.91 -16.98 -14.09
N CYS A 222 1.05 -17.93 -14.44
CA CYS A 222 -0.39 -17.86 -14.21
C CYS A 222 -0.71 -17.98 -12.73
N ARG A 223 -1.69 -17.20 -12.28
CA ARG A 223 -2.25 -17.30 -10.93
C ARG A 223 -3.49 -18.17 -10.99
N TYR A 224 -3.53 -19.21 -10.15
CA TYR A 224 -4.59 -20.20 -10.07
C TYR A 224 -5.28 -20.17 -8.73
N TRP A 225 -6.50 -20.69 -8.71
CA TRP A 225 -7.25 -20.98 -7.49
C TRP A 225 -7.61 -22.46 -7.42
N LEU A 226 -7.22 -23.10 -6.31
CA LEU A 226 -7.58 -24.47 -5.99
C LEU A 226 -8.76 -24.44 -5.00
N ASP A 227 -9.89 -24.97 -5.46
CA ASP A 227 -11.16 -24.86 -4.78
C ASP A 227 -11.37 -26.00 -3.76
N PRO A 228 -11.44 -25.69 -2.47
CA PRO A 228 -11.67 -26.70 -1.42
C PRO A 228 -13.04 -27.36 -1.53
N ASP A 229 -14.05 -26.63 -2.01
CA ASP A 229 -15.40 -27.15 -2.20
C ASP A 229 -15.48 -28.13 -3.38
N ASP A 230 -14.49 -28.09 -4.26
CA ASP A 230 -14.32 -29.02 -5.38
C ASP A 230 -13.10 -29.94 -5.18
N SER A 231 -12.82 -30.33 -3.95
CA SER A 231 -11.73 -31.27 -3.59
C SER A 231 -10.35 -30.81 -4.04
N GLY A 232 -10.08 -29.51 -4.08
CA GLY A 232 -8.83 -28.91 -4.52
C GLY A 232 -8.68 -28.81 -6.03
N ALA A 233 -9.75 -28.97 -6.80
CA ALA A 233 -9.71 -28.78 -8.26
C ALA A 233 -9.44 -27.32 -8.62
N ARG A 234 -8.70 -27.12 -9.70
CA ARG A 234 -8.46 -25.80 -10.29
C ARG A 234 -9.79 -25.17 -10.76
N ALA A 235 -10.02 -23.93 -10.38
CA ALA A 235 -11.14 -23.17 -10.91
C ALA A 235 -10.92 -22.86 -12.39
N GLU A 236 -11.90 -23.16 -13.24
CA GLU A 236 -11.83 -22.96 -14.69
C GLU A 236 -13.15 -22.37 -15.19
N ASN A 237 -13.06 -21.42 -16.14
CA ASN A 237 -14.17 -20.76 -16.82
C ASN A 237 -15.28 -20.27 -15.88
N ARG A 238 -14.90 -19.73 -14.72
CA ARG A 238 -15.85 -19.26 -13.69
C ARG A 238 -15.30 -18.14 -12.82
N LYS A 239 -16.23 -17.44 -12.16
CA LYS A 239 -15.91 -16.47 -11.12
C LYS A 239 -15.86 -17.17 -9.76
N VAL A 240 -14.90 -16.76 -8.95
CA VAL A 240 -14.73 -17.22 -7.56
C VAL A 240 -14.58 -16.03 -6.64
N GLN A 241 -15.34 -16.03 -5.53
CA GLN A 241 -15.14 -15.05 -4.46
C GLN A 241 -14.01 -15.54 -3.57
N LEU A 242 -12.84 -14.90 -3.67
CA LEU A 242 -11.65 -15.30 -2.91
C LEU A 242 -11.68 -14.76 -1.47
N ASP A 243 -12.18 -13.55 -1.29
CA ASP A 243 -12.41 -12.90 0.00
C ASP A 243 -13.57 -11.90 -0.13
N GLU A 244 -13.86 -11.12 0.92
CA GLU A 244 -15.03 -10.20 0.95
C GLU A 244 -15.01 -9.19 -0.21
N ASP A 245 -13.84 -8.80 -0.69
CA ASP A 245 -13.65 -7.73 -1.66
C ASP A 245 -13.19 -8.22 -3.05
N ARG A 246 -12.73 -9.48 -3.18
CA ARG A 246 -12.14 -9.99 -4.42
C ARG A 246 -12.99 -11.08 -5.06
N LEU A 247 -13.81 -10.68 -6.04
CA LEU A 247 -14.43 -11.58 -7.01
C LEU A 247 -13.50 -11.67 -8.23
N CYS A 248 -12.86 -12.82 -8.45
CA CYS A 248 -11.92 -13.04 -9.54
C CYS A 248 -12.52 -13.99 -10.60
N TYR A 249 -12.11 -13.84 -11.85
CA TYR A 249 -12.45 -14.76 -12.92
C TYR A 249 -11.24 -15.60 -13.30
N PHE A 250 -11.48 -16.88 -13.51
CA PHE A 250 -10.50 -17.83 -14.01
C PHE A 250 -10.94 -18.30 -15.38
N ASP A 251 -10.06 -18.18 -16.36
CA ASP A 251 -10.35 -18.51 -17.76
C ASP A 251 -10.49 -20.03 -18.00
N GLU A 252 -10.63 -20.44 -19.25
CA GLU A 252 -10.75 -21.85 -19.62
C GLU A 252 -9.52 -22.69 -19.26
N ASN A 253 -8.35 -22.05 -19.11
CA ASN A 253 -7.10 -22.67 -18.66
C ASN A 253 -6.88 -22.56 -17.15
N GLY A 254 -7.85 -22.01 -16.43
CA GLY A 254 -7.77 -21.73 -14.99
C GLY A 254 -6.88 -20.55 -14.61
N CYS A 255 -6.38 -19.78 -15.56
CA CYS A 255 -5.56 -18.61 -15.30
C CYS A 255 -6.42 -17.44 -14.84
N MET A 256 -6.04 -16.77 -13.75
CA MET A 256 -6.75 -15.59 -13.25
C MET A 256 -6.69 -14.46 -14.28
N ALA A 257 -7.84 -13.86 -14.56
CA ALA A 257 -7.94 -12.74 -15.46
C ALA A 257 -7.45 -11.43 -14.85
N PHE A 258 -6.75 -10.62 -15.65
CA PHE A 258 -6.29 -9.27 -15.33
C PHE A 258 -6.61 -8.34 -16.51
N GLY A 259 -6.92 -7.05 -16.22
CA GLY A 259 -7.30 -6.10 -17.26
C GLY A 259 -8.67 -6.38 -17.88
N GLU A 260 -8.87 -5.99 -19.17
CA GLU A 260 -10.11 -6.27 -19.89
C GLU A 260 -10.22 -7.75 -20.26
N SER A 261 -11.34 -8.37 -19.93
CA SER A 261 -11.65 -9.77 -20.24
C SER A 261 -13.03 -9.88 -20.88
N LEU A 262 -13.12 -10.66 -21.96
CA LEU A 262 -14.39 -10.98 -22.61
C LEU A 262 -14.92 -12.31 -22.09
N GLU A 263 -16.04 -12.27 -21.37
CA GLU A 263 -16.64 -13.44 -20.76
C GLU A 263 -18.12 -13.53 -21.14
N HIS A 264 -18.58 -14.69 -21.58
CA HIS A 264 -20.00 -14.97 -21.84
C HIS A 264 -20.73 -13.84 -22.58
N GLY A 265 -20.05 -13.21 -23.56
CA GLY A 265 -20.60 -12.14 -24.38
C GLY A 265 -20.70 -10.77 -23.68
N GLY A 266 -19.85 -10.50 -22.72
CA GLY A 266 -19.69 -9.20 -22.07
C GLY A 266 -18.26 -8.88 -21.71
N TRP A 267 -17.90 -7.61 -21.78
CA TRP A 267 -16.61 -7.15 -21.33
C TRP A 267 -16.64 -6.83 -19.84
N TYR A 268 -15.60 -7.24 -19.13
CA TYR A 268 -15.33 -6.99 -17.71
C TYR A 268 -13.92 -6.44 -17.55
N TYR A 269 -13.62 -5.87 -16.39
CA TYR A 269 -12.28 -5.44 -16.06
C TYR A 269 -11.87 -5.99 -14.70
N TYR A 270 -10.70 -6.56 -14.64
CA TYR A 270 -10.09 -7.10 -13.44
C TYR A 270 -8.86 -6.28 -13.09
N ASP A 271 -8.73 -5.91 -11.82
CA ASP A 271 -7.57 -5.17 -11.32
C ASP A 271 -6.26 -5.87 -11.69
N GLU A 272 -5.32 -5.12 -12.24
CA GLU A 272 -4.10 -5.66 -12.85
C GLU A 272 -3.14 -6.36 -11.86
N LYS A 273 -3.32 -6.17 -10.55
CA LYS A 273 -2.48 -6.81 -9.52
C LYS A 273 -3.24 -7.81 -8.68
N THR A 274 -4.48 -7.49 -8.31
CA THR A 274 -5.28 -8.31 -7.40
C THR A 274 -6.18 -9.30 -8.10
N GLY A 275 -6.48 -9.09 -9.38
CA GLY A 275 -7.46 -9.85 -10.13
C GLY A 275 -8.91 -9.59 -9.71
N ALA A 276 -9.16 -8.62 -8.84
CA ALA A 276 -10.50 -8.28 -8.38
C ALA A 276 -11.35 -7.65 -9.48
N GLN A 277 -12.59 -8.11 -9.66
CA GLN A 277 -13.53 -7.53 -10.61
C GLN A 277 -13.82 -6.07 -10.28
N CYS A 278 -13.54 -5.17 -11.21
CA CYS A 278 -13.84 -3.76 -11.05
C CYS A 278 -15.30 -3.45 -11.37
N ARG A 279 -15.86 -2.50 -10.63
CA ARG A 279 -17.19 -1.93 -10.83
C ARG A 279 -17.10 -0.40 -10.79
N GLY A 280 -18.00 0.26 -11.51
CA GLY A 280 -18.01 1.71 -11.60
C GLY A 280 -17.11 2.26 -12.72
N PRO A 281 -16.71 3.55 -12.61
CA PRO A 281 -15.86 4.20 -13.61
C PRO A 281 -14.43 3.64 -13.56
N VAL A 282 -13.88 3.37 -14.74
CA VAL A 282 -12.49 2.92 -14.93
C VAL A 282 -11.87 3.71 -16.08
N VAL A 283 -10.62 4.11 -15.90
CA VAL A 283 -9.77 4.61 -17.00
C VAL A 283 -8.86 3.47 -17.42
N LEU A 284 -9.06 2.97 -18.63
CA LEU A 284 -8.28 1.87 -19.19
C LEU A 284 -6.86 2.32 -19.57
N PRO A 285 -5.90 1.39 -19.73
CA PRO A 285 -4.54 1.73 -20.13
C PRO A 285 -4.43 2.47 -21.48
N ASP A 286 -5.38 2.29 -22.37
CA ASP A 286 -5.47 3.01 -23.64
C ASP A 286 -6.12 4.40 -23.54
N GLY A 287 -6.46 4.84 -22.31
CA GLY A 287 -7.05 6.13 -22.00
C GLY A 287 -8.58 6.18 -22.14
N ARG A 288 -9.25 5.10 -22.54
CA ARG A 288 -10.72 5.06 -22.57
C ARG A 288 -11.30 5.18 -21.17
N GLN A 289 -12.26 6.08 -21.00
CA GLN A 289 -13.10 6.18 -19.81
C GLN A 289 -14.33 5.32 -20.02
N VAL A 290 -14.43 4.21 -19.30
CA VAL A 290 -15.50 3.22 -19.42
C VAL A 290 -16.21 3.03 -18.08
N PHE A 291 -17.41 2.47 -18.09
CA PHE A 291 -18.15 2.19 -16.88
C PHE A 291 -18.56 0.72 -16.80
N TYR A 292 -18.17 0.06 -15.76
CA TYR A 292 -18.59 -1.31 -15.44
C TYR A 292 -19.77 -1.30 -14.48
N SER A 293 -20.82 -2.03 -14.82
CA SER A 293 -22.07 -2.10 -14.06
C SER A 293 -21.81 -2.32 -12.57
N LEU A 294 -22.44 -1.50 -11.74
CA LEU A 294 -22.33 -1.60 -10.27
C LEU A 294 -22.94 -2.91 -9.72
N THR A 295 -23.83 -3.55 -10.49
CA THR A 295 -24.51 -4.78 -10.08
C THR A 295 -23.77 -6.04 -10.50
N ASN A 296 -23.34 -6.14 -11.75
CA ASN A 296 -22.76 -7.37 -12.31
C ASN A 296 -21.33 -7.21 -12.87
N GLY A 297 -20.80 -5.98 -12.89
CA GLY A 297 -19.44 -5.69 -13.40
C GLY A 297 -19.30 -5.70 -14.93
N LYS A 298 -20.38 -5.83 -15.69
CA LYS A 298 -20.34 -5.84 -17.15
C LYS A 298 -20.18 -4.41 -17.68
N MET A 299 -19.36 -4.21 -18.72
CA MET A 299 -19.19 -2.91 -19.38
C MET A 299 -20.53 -2.38 -19.91
N LEU A 300 -20.78 -1.10 -19.70
CA LEU A 300 -22.00 -0.41 -20.13
C LEU A 300 -21.82 0.27 -21.48
N TYR A 301 -22.89 0.26 -22.28
CA TYR A 301 -22.97 0.84 -23.62
C TYR A 301 -24.22 1.70 -23.76
N GLY A 302 -24.18 2.65 -24.70
CA GLY A 302 -25.32 3.50 -25.02
C GLY A 302 -25.68 4.47 -23.89
N LYS A 303 -26.93 4.92 -23.86
CA LYS A 303 -27.43 5.84 -22.83
C LYS A 303 -27.81 5.07 -21.57
N GLN A 304 -27.27 5.48 -20.43
CA GLN A 304 -27.47 4.87 -19.13
C GLN A 304 -27.85 5.93 -18.08
N THR A 305 -28.68 5.56 -17.10
CA THR A 305 -28.91 6.35 -15.89
C THR A 305 -28.33 5.59 -14.73
N ILE A 306 -27.30 6.13 -14.10
CA ILE A 306 -26.54 5.48 -13.04
C ILE A 306 -26.62 6.38 -11.80
N CYS A 307 -27.15 5.86 -10.69
CA CYS A 307 -27.34 6.63 -9.45
C CYS A 307 -28.03 7.98 -9.68
N GLY A 308 -29.07 8.00 -10.53
CA GLY A 308 -29.81 9.22 -10.90
C GLY A 308 -29.14 10.12 -11.92
N THR A 309 -27.90 9.83 -12.33
CA THR A 309 -27.11 10.63 -13.26
C THR A 309 -27.09 10.00 -14.65
N SER A 310 -27.27 10.81 -15.71
CA SER A 310 -27.25 10.35 -17.10
C SER A 310 -25.82 10.31 -17.64
N PHE A 311 -25.47 9.17 -18.24
CA PHE A 311 -24.24 8.93 -18.96
C PHE A 311 -24.54 8.42 -20.39
N THR A 312 -23.64 8.68 -21.31
CA THR A 312 -23.69 8.06 -22.63
C THR A 312 -22.33 7.44 -22.96
N PHE A 313 -22.35 6.18 -23.36
CA PHE A 313 -21.18 5.41 -23.75
C PHE A 313 -21.26 5.01 -25.23
N ASN A 314 -20.13 4.94 -25.88
CA ASN A 314 -20.02 4.44 -27.24
C ASN A 314 -20.54 3.00 -27.32
N THR A 315 -21.37 2.70 -28.33
CA THR A 315 -22.02 1.39 -28.45
C THR A 315 -21.10 0.26 -28.93
N VAL A 316 -19.89 0.61 -29.38
CA VAL A 316 -18.91 -0.36 -29.91
C VAL A 316 -17.83 -0.67 -28.88
N ASN A 317 -17.20 0.38 -28.31
CA ASN A 317 -16.04 0.24 -27.44
C ASN A 317 -16.26 0.68 -25.97
N GLY A 318 -17.49 1.06 -25.60
CA GLY A 318 -17.85 1.44 -24.25
C GLY A 318 -17.28 2.78 -23.74
N SER A 319 -16.53 3.53 -24.58
CA SER A 319 -15.94 4.79 -24.14
C SER A 319 -17.00 5.85 -23.83
N ARG A 320 -16.81 6.63 -22.77
CA ARG A 320 -17.71 7.73 -22.37
C ARG A 320 -17.78 8.79 -23.45
N SER A 321 -18.98 9.15 -23.85
CA SER A 321 -19.27 10.24 -24.81
C SER A 321 -19.86 11.45 -24.10
N SER A 322 -20.63 11.26 -23.01
CA SER A 322 -21.17 12.33 -22.18
C SER A 322 -21.48 11.85 -20.76
N GLY A 323 -21.67 12.78 -19.82
CA GLY A 323 -21.91 12.55 -18.40
C GLY A 323 -20.95 13.34 -17.52
N PRO A 324 -21.01 13.20 -16.19
CA PRO A 324 -20.13 13.91 -15.27
C PRO A 324 -18.67 13.74 -15.63
N ASP A 325 -17.94 14.83 -15.51
CA ASP A 325 -16.49 14.90 -15.62
C ASP A 325 -15.96 15.74 -14.45
N GLY A 326 -14.68 15.57 -14.12
CA GLY A 326 -14.09 16.28 -12.97
C GLY A 326 -14.45 15.62 -11.64
N LEU A 327 -15.15 16.32 -10.77
CA LEU A 327 -15.44 15.91 -9.39
C LEU A 327 -16.90 15.44 -9.27
N PHE A 328 -17.14 14.22 -8.77
CA PHE A 328 -18.50 13.71 -8.55
C PHE A 328 -18.57 12.55 -7.58
N TRP A 329 -19.74 12.40 -6.94
CA TRP A 329 -20.08 11.26 -6.09
C TRP A 329 -20.84 10.19 -6.87
N LEU A 330 -20.59 8.92 -6.52
CA LEU A 330 -21.45 7.78 -6.86
C LEU A 330 -21.77 7.00 -5.60
N GLU A 331 -22.97 6.45 -5.54
CA GLU A 331 -23.44 5.65 -4.42
C GLU A 331 -23.81 4.23 -4.90
N TRP A 332 -23.25 3.20 -4.26
CA TRP A 332 -23.66 1.82 -4.45
C TRP A 332 -23.36 0.97 -3.22
N GLY A 333 -24.18 -0.06 -3.01
CA GLY A 333 -24.03 -0.93 -1.83
C GLY A 333 -24.18 -0.19 -0.50
N GLY A 334 -24.94 0.91 -0.46
CA GLY A 334 -25.11 1.75 0.73
C GLY A 334 -23.87 2.58 1.11
N LYS A 335 -22.88 2.67 0.23
CA LYS A 335 -21.65 3.46 0.43
C LYS A 335 -21.51 4.51 -0.66
N ARG A 336 -20.90 5.66 -0.32
CA ARG A 336 -20.60 6.76 -1.25
C ARG A 336 -19.12 6.77 -1.59
N TYR A 337 -18.81 7.02 -2.86
CA TYR A 337 -17.45 7.04 -3.40
C TYR A 337 -17.23 8.32 -4.21
N TRP A 338 -16.05 8.93 -4.02
CA TRP A 338 -15.65 10.16 -4.70
C TRP A 338 -14.76 9.87 -5.89
N PHE A 339 -15.03 10.56 -7.00
CA PHE A 339 -14.24 10.46 -8.22
C PHE A 339 -13.67 11.80 -8.62
N GLU A 340 -12.41 11.80 -9.02
CA GLU A 340 -11.69 12.92 -9.60
C GLU A 340 -11.17 12.49 -10.97
N SER A 341 -11.57 13.21 -12.04
CA SER A 341 -11.19 12.87 -13.43
C SER A 341 -11.39 11.37 -13.74
N TRP A 342 -12.57 10.83 -13.37
CA TRP A 342 -12.96 9.44 -13.60
C TRP A 342 -12.22 8.38 -12.77
N LYS A 343 -11.35 8.79 -11.85
CA LYS A 343 -10.62 7.90 -10.94
C LYS A 343 -11.21 7.94 -9.54
N ARG A 344 -11.51 6.78 -8.98
CA ARG A 344 -11.91 6.64 -7.58
C ARG A 344 -10.79 7.09 -6.66
N GLN A 345 -11.13 7.90 -5.69
CA GLN A 345 -10.19 8.41 -4.71
C GLN A 345 -10.25 7.62 -3.40
N GLY A 346 -9.22 7.78 -2.57
CA GLY A 346 -9.15 7.15 -1.25
C GLY A 346 -8.91 5.64 -1.26
N TYR A 347 -8.65 5.04 -2.43
CA TYR A 347 -8.40 3.61 -2.58
C TYR A 347 -7.05 3.33 -3.23
N ASN A 348 -6.22 2.58 -2.54
CA ASN A 348 -4.96 2.04 -3.06
C ASN A 348 -4.74 0.62 -2.52
N PRO A 349 -5.13 -0.42 -3.26
CA PRO A 349 -5.00 -1.81 -2.81
C PRO A 349 -3.55 -2.31 -2.78
N TYR A 350 -2.62 -1.52 -3.32
CA TYR A 350 -1.22 -1.91 -3.50
C TYR A 350 -0.28 -1.41 -2.39
N ASP A 351 -0.81 -0.56 -1.51
CA ASP A 351 -0.06 0.03 -0.40
C ASP A 351 -0.82 -0.19 0.91
N SER A 352 -0.38 -1.15 1.70
CA SER A 352 -0.97 -1.48 3.00
C SER A 352 -0.81 -0.38 4.05
N SER A 353 0.10 0.57 3.83
CA SER A 353 0.28 1.73 4.69
C SER A 353 -0.68 2.87 4.34
N TYR A 354 -1.23 2.89 3.13
CA TYR A 354 -2.18 3.91 2.71
C TYR A 354 -3.50 3.78 3.47
N ARG A 355 -3.89 4.81 4.22
CA ARG A 355 -5.07 4.80 5.08
C ARG A 355 -6.31 5.35 4.39
N GLY A 356 -6.14 6.23 3.44
CA GLY A 356 -7.22 6.89 2.74
C GLY A 356 -6.86 8.31 2.29
N LYS A 357 -7.86 9.07 1.88
CA LYS A 357 -7.69 10.45 1.38
C LYS A 357 -8.74 11.38 1.96
N GLU A 358 -8.28 12.52 2.46
CA GLU A 358 -9.16 13.64 2.79
C GLU A 358 -9.47 14.44 1.53
N ILE A 359 -10.73 14.78 1.32
CA ILE A 359 -11.18 15.62 0.20
C ILE A 359 -12.11 16.71 0.70
N TYR A 360 -12.15 17.83 -0.02
CA TYR A 360 -13.14 18.87 0.15
C TYR A 360 -14.11 18.87 -1.02
N ASP A 361 -15.41 18.80 -0.72
CA ASP A 361 -16.46 18.91 -1.71
C ASP A 361 -17.06 20.33 -1.69
N PRO A 362 -16.82 21.16 -2.73
CA PRO A 362 -17.37 22.50 -2.80
C PRO A 362 -18.90 22.57 -2.86
N ALA A 363 -19.55 21.48 -3.31
CA ALA A 363 -21.00 21.45 -3.44
C ALA A 363 -21.72 21.35 -2.10
N SER A 364 -21.11 20.67 -1.13
CA SER A 364 -21.62 20.53 0.24
C SER A 364 -20.90 21.44 1.24
N ASP A 365 -19.84 22.15 0.81
CA ASP A 365 -18.96 22.95 1.66
C ASP A 365 -18.42 22.15 2.86
N ALA A 366 -18.02 20.89 2.61
CA ALA A 366 -17.61 19.97 3.66
C ALA A 366 -16.36 19.16 3.30
N TRP A 367 -15.63 18.79 4.33
CA TRP A 367 -14.50 17.85 4.23
C TRP A 367 -14.96 16.45 4.53
N TYR A 368 -14.45 15.46 3.76
CA TYR A 368 -14.75 14.05 3.85
C TYR A 368 -13.48 13.23 3.93
N TRP A 369 -13.58 12.04 4.52
CA TRP A 369 -12.54 11.02 4.48
C TRP A 369 -12.98 9.85 3.61
N LEU A 370 -12.13 9.47 2.69
CA LEU A 370 -12.30 8.30 1.82
C LEU A 370 -11.40 7.19 2.36
N ASP A 371 -12.00 6.17 2.92
CA ASP A 371 -11.32 5.14 3.71
C ASP A 371 -10.78 4.01 2.84
N ASN A 372 -9.47 3.80 2.82
CA ASN A 372 -8.85 2.72 2.03
C ASN A 372 -9.28 1.33 2.49
N ILE A 373 -9.47 1.12 3.79
CA ILE A 373 -9.93 -0.17 4.34
C ILE A 373 -11.33 -0.53 3.82
N GLN A 374 -12.13 0.49 3.47
CA GLN A 374 -13.44 0.32 2.87
C GLN A 374 -13.44 0.60 1.36
N ASN A 375 -12.32 0.30 0.68
CA ASN A 375 -12.18 0.46 -0.78
C ASN A 375 -12.43 1.89 -1.28
N GLY A 376 -12.05 2.91 -0.49
CA GLY A 376 -12.26 4.32 -0.82
C GLY A 376 -13.68 4.81 -0.57
N ALA A 377 -14.48 4.10 0.21
CA ALA A 377 -15.79 4.58 0.62
C ALA A 377 -15.67 5.76 1.59
N MET A 378 -16.64 6.66 1.54
CA MET A 378 -16.78 7.77 2.49
C MET A 378 -16.94 7.24 3.92
N ALA A 379 -16.11 7.71 4.83
CA ALA A 379 -16.25 7.45 6.26
C ALA A 379 -17.45 8.24 6.82
N ALA A 380 -18.30 7.58 7.59
CA ALA A 380 -19.40 8.19 8.31
C ALA A 380 -19.50 7.61 9.73
N SER A 381 -19.91 8.42 10.70
CA SER A 381 -19.99 8.05 12.13
C SER A 381 -18.70 7.39 12.63
N LYS A 382 -17.54 7.99 12.32
CA LYS A 382 -16.23 7.38 12.54
C LYS A 382 -15.16 8.39 12.92
N ASP A 383 -14.30 7.99 13.88
CA ASP A 383 -13.04 8.68 14.16
C ASP A 383 -11.92 8.08 13.30
N VAL A 384 -11.13 8.95 12.68
CA VAL A 384 -10.04 8.58 11.77
C VAL A 384 -8.74 9.24 12.24
N TYR A 385 -7.68 8.45 12.34
CA TYR A 385 -6.35 8.99 12.53
C TYR A 385 -5.73 9.34 11.18
N GLN A 386 -5.33 10.59 11.02
CA GLN A 386 -4.66 11.12 9.85
C GLN A 386 -3.21 11.45 10.19
N GLU A 387 -2.27 10.93 9.42
CA GLU A 387 -0.83 11.17 9.62
C GLU A 387 -0.39 12.57 9.15
N SER A 388 -1.21 13.24 8.37
CA SER A 388 -0.96 14.59 7.88
C SER A 388 -0.83 15.59 9.04
N ASN A 389 0.03 16.62 8.87
CA ASN A 389 0.23 17.71 9.84
C ASN A 389 0.64 17.24 11.24
N GLY A 390 1.50 16.22 11.31
CA GLY A 390 2.04 15.72 12.59
C GLY A 390 1.17 14.70 13.31
N GLY A 391 0.14 14.20 12.64
CA GLY A 391 -0.79 13.21 13.18
C GLY A 391 -1.95 13.86 13.96
N LYS A 392 -3.18 13.57 13.54
CA LYS A 392 -4.38 14.07 14.20
C LYS A 392 -5.52 13.06 14.16
N TRP A 393 -6.34 13.02 15.19
CA TRP A 393 -7.64 12.36 15.17
C TRP A 393 -8.69 13.34 14.67
N VAL A 394 -9.53 12.90 13.75
CA VAL A 394 -10.63 13.66 13.15
C VAL A 394 -11.90 12.82 13.22
N ARG A 395 -13.03 13.45 13.52
CA ARG A 395 -14.35 12.80 13.52
C ARG A 395 -15.13 13.17 12.27
N TYR A 396 -15.79 12.18 11.68
CA TYR A 396 -16.77 12.38 10.61
C TYR A 396 -18.15 11.99 11.12
N ASP A 397 -19.14 12.85 10.89
CA ASP A 397 -20.52 12.67 11.33
C ASP A 397 -21.25 11.57 10.52
N GLU A 398 -22.53 11.41 10.75
CA GLU A 398 -23.38 10.43 10.04
C GLU A 398 -23.50 10.71 8.53
N ASN A 399 -23.30 11.96 8.10
CA ASN A 399 -23.30 12.39 6.70
C ASN A 399 -21.91 12.35 6.08
N GLY A 400 -20.89 11.98 6.85
CA GLY A 400 -19.48 11.96 6.47
C GLY A 400 -18.80 13.32 6.52
N HIS A 401 -19.44 14.35 7.07
CA HIS A 401 -18.82 15.67 7.21
C HIS A 401 -17.84 15.69 8.36
N MET A 402 -16.69 16.33 8.16
CA MET A 402 -15.73 16.57 9.22
C MET A 402 -16.34 17.41 10.33
N VAL A 403 -16.35 16.89 11.54
CA VAL A 403 -16.83 17.58 12.74
C VAL A 403 -15.83 18.65 13.15
N LYS A 404 -16.33 19.84 13.49
CA LYS A 404 -15.58 21.00 13.97
C LYS A 404 -16.27 21.65 15.16
N GLY A 405 -15.48 22.18 16.08
CA GLY A 405 -15.98 22.78 17.31
C GLY A 405 -16.41 21.74 18.34
N TRP A 406 -17.35 22.12 19.19
CA TRP A 406 -17.86 21.25 20.26
C TRP A 406 -18.75 20.15 19.70
N ASP A 407 -18.55 18.92 20.16
CA ASP A 407 -19.35 17.75 19.86
C ASP A 407 -19.69 16.98 21.14
N VAL A 408 -20.95 16.61 21.29
CA VAL A 408 -21.44 15.87 22.47
C VAL A 408 -22.14 14.62 21.99
N ASN A 409 -21.70 13.48 22.49
CA ASN A 409 -22.30 12.18 22.21
C ASN A 409 -22.41 11.33 23.49
N GLU A 410 -22.85 10.11 23.38
CA GLU A 410 -23.01 9.18 24.52
C GLU A 410 -21.72 8.87 25.29
N ASN A 411 -20.54 9.06 24.66
CA ASN A 411 -19.23 8.81 25.25
C ASN A 411 -18.64 10.05 25.94
N GLY A 412 -19.22 11.23 25.76
CA GLY A 412 -18.77 12.46 26.40
C GLY A 412 -18.79 13.69 25.49
N THR A 413 -18.16 14.73 25.98
CA THR A 413 -17.99 16.03 25.27
C THR A 413 -16.58 16.11 24.71
N TYR A 414 -16.47 16.50 23.45
CA TYR A 414 -15.24 16.64 22.68
C TYR A 414 -15.13 18.05 22.10
N TYR A 415 -13.93 18.42 21.72
CA TYR A 415 -13.71 19.61 20.90
C TYR A 415 -12.81 19.28 19.72
N PHE A 416 -13.20 19.76 18.55
CA PHE A 416 -12.44 19.62 17.31
C PHE A 416 -12.03 21.01 16.80
N ASP A 417 -10.77 21.16 16.43
CA ASP A 417 -10.24 22.42 15.92
C ASP A 417 -11.07 22.96 14.75
N GLN A 418 -11.40 24.22 14.78
CA GLN A 418 -12.31 24.87 13.80
C GLN A 418 -11.75 24.88 12.37
N ILE A 419 -10.44 24.79 12.20
CA ILE A 419 -9.77 24.84 10.90
C ILE A 419 -9.43 23.43 10.43
N THR A 420 -8.74 22.68 11.25
CA THR A 420 -8.14 21.39 10.89
C THR A 420 -8.99 20.18 11.23
N GLY A 421 -10.04 20.34 12.03
CA GLY A 421 -10.85 19.23 12.56
C GLY A 421 -10.09 18.34 13.55
N ALA A 422 -8.91 18.74 14.03
CA ALA A 422 -8.14 17.96 14.96
C ALA A 422 -8.83 17.85 16.33
N MET A 423 -9.01 16.62 16.83
CA MET A 423 -9.55 16.35 18.16
C MET A 423 -8.63 16.92 19.24
N ALA A 424 -9.15 17.71 20.12
CA ALA A 424 -8.43 18.26 21.26
C ALA A 424 -8.02 17.14 22.23
N LYS A 425 -6.78 17.20 22.68
CA LYS A 425 -6.20 16.28 23.67
C LYS A 425 -5.28 17.05 24.60
N GLY A 426 -5.33 16.76 25.90
CA GLY A 426 -4.57 17.50 26.89
C GLY A 426 -5.14 18.89 27.15
N ALA A 427 -4.29 19.86 27.43
CA ALA A 427 -4.70 21.24 27.73
C ALA A 427 -4.86 22.06 26.45
N LEU A 428 -5.97 22.79 26.33
CA LEU A 428 -6.27 23.67 25.20
C LEU A 428 -6.81 25.02 25.69
N LEU A 429 -6.27 26.11 25.18
CA LEU A 429 -6.79 27.45 25.44
C LEU A 429 -7.80 27.82 24.35
N LEU A 430 -9.06 28.06 24.73
CA LEU A 430 -10.14 28.53 23.87
C LEU A 430 -10.78 29.77 24.51
N ASP A 431 -10.84 30.88 23.79
CA ASP A 431 -11.48 32.13 24.24
C ASP A 431 -11.03 32.53 25.67
N ASP A 432 -9.71 32.47 25.91
CA ASP A 432 -9.06 32.76 27.19
C ASP A 432 -9.40 31.78 28.34
N VAL A 433 -10.14 30.71 28.07
CA VAL A 433 -10.44 29.64 29.03
C VAL A 433 -9.55 28.42 28.78
N GLN A 434 -8.89 27.92 29.84
CA GLN A 434 -8.07 26.71 29.78
C GLN A 434 -8.97 25.47 29.94
N TYR A 435 -9.18 24.75 28.83
CA TYR A 435 -9.88 23.47 28.83
C TYR A 435 -8.91 22.29 28.96
N GLY A 436 -9.39 21.20 29.55
CA GLY A 436 -8.68 19.94 29.67
C GLY A 436 -9.44 18.80 29.01
N PHE A 437 -8.72 18.04 28.22
CA PHE A 437 -9.23 16.86 27.53
C PHE A 437 -8.37 15.63 27.89
N ASP A 438 -8.99 14.47 27.95
CA ASP A 438 -8.27 13.21 28.13
C ASP A 438 -7.23 13.03 27.00
N PRO A 439 -5.95 12.77 27.33
CA PRO A 439 -4.89 12.66 26.33
C PRO A 439 -5.04 11.50 25.35
N ILE A 440 -5.81 10.47 25.74
CA ILE A 440 -6.04 9.27 24.93
C ILE A 440 -7.39 9.36 24.20
N MET A 441 -8.46 9.54 24.96
CA MET A 441 -9.83 9.50 24.44
C MET A 441 -10.31 10.82 23.84
N GLY A 442 -9.73 11.96 24.26
CA GLY A 442 -10.14 13.29 23.80
C GLY A 442 -11.43 13.80 24.44
N THR A 443 -11.99 13.09 25.42
CA THR A 443 -13.16 13.56 26.19
C THR A 443 -12.78 14.67 27.15
N ILE A 444 -13.69 15.60 27.40
CA ILE A 444 -13.48 16.65 28.38
C ILE A 444 -13.24 16.06 29.78
N LEU A 445 -12.32 16.64 30.53
CA LEU A 445 -11.99 16.19 31.89
C LEU A 445 -12.98 16.79 32.89
N ASP A 446 -13.54 15.97 33.76
CA ASP A 446 -14.38 16.42 34.87
C ASP A 446 -13.96 15.76 36.18
N CYS A 447 -13.63 16.57 37.16
CA CYS A 447 -13.06 16.15 38.45
C CYS A 447 -11.85 15.19 38.27
N GLN A 448 -10.90 15.57 37.41
CA GLN A 448 -9.76 14.75 37.02
C GLN A 448 -8.46 15.55 36.91
N TRP A 449 -7.34 14.87 37.12
CA TRP A 449 -6.00 15.39 36.90
C TRP A 449 -5.59 15.25 35.43
N LEU A 450 -4.97 16.30 34.91
CA LEU A 450 -4.14 16.24 33.72
C LEU A 450 -2.67 16.33 34.12
N HIS A 451 -1.95 15.23 33.90
CA HIS A 451 -0.50 15.16 34.15
C HIS A 451 0.23 15.65 32.89
N THR A 452 1.16 16.58 33.10
CA THR A 452 1.98 17.14 32.01
C THR A 452 3.45 17.19 32.44
N GLU A 453 4.37 17.36 31.50
CA GLU A 453 5.80 17.52 31.78
C GLU A 453 6.12 18.71 32.68
N VAL A 454 5.27 19.74 32.69
CA VAL A 454 5.46 20.96 33.50
C VAL A 454 4.74 20.92 34.83
N GLY A 455 3.88 19.93 35.06
CA GLY A 455 3.16 19.74 36.33
C GLY A 455 1.75 19.17 36.15
N ASP A 456 1.03 19.00 37.25
CA ASP A 456 -0.30 18.45 37.32
C ASP A 456 -1.33 19.57 37.48
N TYR A 457 -2.44 19.46 36.79
CA TYR A 457 -3.53 20.41 36.82
C TYR A 457 -4.87 19.71 37.01
N TRP A 458 -5.74 20.28 37.82
CA TRP A 458 -7.09 19.75 38.07
C TRP A 458 -8.12 20.46 37.23
N TYR A 459 -9.04 19.68 36.67
CA TYR A 459 -10.14 20.16 35.84
C TYR A 459 -11.49 19.76 36.42
N GLU A 460 -12.44 20.70 36.43
CA GLU A 460 -13.84 20.47 36.78
C GLU A 460 -14.72 20.99 35.64
N GLY A 461 -15.65 20.19 35.13
CA GLY A 461 -16.46 20.56 33.97
C GLY A 461 -15.62 20.96 32.76
N GLY A 462 -14.44 20.40 32.61
CA GLY A 462 -13.50 20.72 31.55
C GLY A 462 -12.63 21.95 31.78
N ILE A 463 -12.89 22.75 32.79
CA ILE A 463 -12.19 24.01 33.03
C ILE A 463 -11.09 23.80 34.07
N ARG A 464 -9.90 24.33 33.79
CA ARG A 464 -8.77 24.32 34.71
C ARG A 464 -9.13 25.10 35.96
N GLN A 465 -8.87 24.50 37.10
CA GLN A 465 -9.14 25.08 38.42
C GLN A 465 -7.91 25.77 39.04
N GLY A 466 -8.15 26.62 40.04
CA GLY A 466 -7.11 27.28 40.78
C GLY A 466 -6.36 28.40 40.04
N THR A 467 -6.92 28.95 38.98
CA THR A 467 -6.29 30.00 38.15
C THR A 467 -6.57 31.42 38.69
N GLU A 468 -7.50 31.58 39.64
CA GLU A 468 -7.93 32.85 40.18
C GLU A 468 -7.55 33.05 41.63
N GLY A 469 -7.52 34.32 42.06
CA GLY A 469 -7.22 34.70 43.43
C GLY A 469 -5.82 34.26 43.85
N ARG A 470 -5.73 33.52 44.96
CA ARG A 470 -4.47 32.86 45.42
C ARG A 470 -4.36 31.42 44.99
N GLY A 471 -5.45 30.82 44.51
CA GLY A 471 -5.58 29.43 44.15
C GLY A 471 -6.82 28.78 44.74
N LYS A 472 -6.91 27.47 44.59
CA LYS A 472 -8.07 26.66 45.02
C LYS A 472 -7.60 25.40 45.77
N GLU A 473 -8.22 25.13 46.93
CA GLU A 473 -8.09 23.85 47.60
C GLU A 473 -9.11 22.86 47.04
N ILE A 474 -8.68 21.65 46.76
CA ILE A 474 -9.54 20.57 46.28
C ILE A 474 -9.29 19.30 47.10
N TYR A 475 -10.31 18.45 47.15
CA TYR A 475 -10.20 17.11 47.69
C TYR A 475 -10.38 16.09 46.57
N ASP A 476 -9.40 15.25 46.34
CA ASP A 476 -9.47 14.17 45.37
C ASP A 476 -9.85 12.86 46.06
N LEU A 477 -11.01 12.35 45.71
CA LEU A 477 -11.55 11.09 46.25
C LEU A 477 -10.70 9.87 45.89
N ALA A 478 -10.02 9.91 44.75
CA ALA A 478 -9.25 8.77 44.25
C ALA A 478 -7.97 8.55 45.10
N SER A 479 -7.34 9.63 45.50
CA SER A 479 -6.14 9.60 46.34
C SER A 479 -6.43 9.79 47.86
N ASP A 480 -7.68 10.07 48.22
CA ASP A 480 -8.11 10.40 49.62
C ASP A 480 -7.27 11.56 50.20
N ALA A 481 -6.98 12.58 49.40
CA ALA A 481 -6.06 13.65 49.80
C ALA A 481 -6.55 15.05 49.39
N TRP A 482 -6.13 16.06 50.17
CA TRP A 482 -6.33 17.47 49.85
C TRP A 482 -5.12 18.02 49.12
N TYR A 483 -5.38 18.84 48.09
CA TYR A 483 -4.39 19.48 47.23
C TYR A 483 -4.63 20.98 47.15
N TRP A 484 -3.57 21.71 46.82
CA TRP A 484 -3.65 23.14 46.49
C TRP A 484 -3.31 23.36 45.03
N LEU A 485 -4.16 24.07 44.36
CA LEU A 485 -3.98 24.53 43.00
C LEU A 485 -3.55 26.00 43.05
N ASP A 486 -2.31 26.28 42.68
CA ASP A 486 -1.69 27.59 42.91
C ASP A 486 -1.96 28.56 41.75
N ALA A 487 -2.62 29.68 42.01
CA ALA A 487 -2.93 30.67 40.96
C ALA A 487 -1.67 31.39 40.43
N VAL A 488 -0.60 31.50 41.23
CA VAL A 488 0.68 32.08 40.78
C VAL A 488 1.30 31.22 39.67
N ASP A 489 1.08 29.91 39.74
CA ASP A 489 1.54 28.93 38.74
C ASP A 489 0.39 28.48 37.82
N ASN A 490 -0.62 29.34 37.59
CA ASN A 490 -1.75 29.12 36.71
C ASN A 490 -2.52 27.82 37.01
N GLY A 491 -2.83 27.58 38.30
CA GLY A 491 -3.60 26.40 38.75
C GLY A 491 -2.79 25.11 38.84
N LYS A 492 -1.46 25.18 38.83
CA LYS A 492 -0.60 24.03 39.02
C LYS A 492 -0.68 23.48 40.46
N LYS A 493 -0.65 22.16 40.60
CA LYS A 493 -0.59 21.46 41.88
C LYS A 493 0.64 21.92 42.68
N ALA A 494 0.44 22.41 43.89
CA ALA A 494 1.52 22.77 44.81
C ALA A 494 2.17 21.50 45.35
N VAL A 495 3.50 21.41 45.28
CA VAL A 495 4.30 20.31 45.80
C VAL A 495 5.47 20.84 46.61
N SER A 496 5.82 20.19 47.73
CA SER A 496 6.91 20.61 48.64
C SER A 496 6.85 22.10 48.99
N LYS A 497 5.66 22.62 49.35
CA LYS A 497 5.39 24.05 49.46
C LYS A 497 4.49 24.35 50.66
N ASP A 498 4.82 25.44 51.39
CA ASP A 498 3.93 26.06 52.37
C ASP A 498 3.04 27.10 51.66
N VAL A 499 1.73 27.02 51.86
CA VAL A 499 0.74 27.89 51.27
C VAL A 499 -0.07 28.59 52.34
N TYR A 500 -0.25 29.91 52.19
CA TYR A 500 -1.18 30.64 53.04
C TYR A 500 -2.56 30.65 52.40
N GLN A 501 -3.52 30.09 53.08
CA GLN A 501 -4.93 30.05 52.68
C GLN A 501 -5.71 31.08 53.50
N GLU A 502 -6.57 31.85 52.82
CA GLU A 502 -7.41 32.86 53.49
C GLU A 502 -8.70 32.27 54.09
N SER A 503 -9.03 31.03 53.72
CA SER A 503 -10.15 30.29 54.30
C SER A 503 -9.98 30.14 55.84
N ASP A 504 -11.10 30.02 56.56
CA ASP A 504 -11.15 29.76 57.99
C ASP A 504 -10.33 30.74 58.87
N GLY A 505 -10.33 32.01 58.44
CA GLY A 505 -9.64 33.09 59.19
C GLY A 505 -8.14 33.21 58.91
N GLY A 506 -7.65 32.51 57.92
CA GLY A 506 -6.25 32.49 57.45
C GLY A 506 -5.39 31.44 58.15
N LYS A 507 -4.86 30.53 57.38
CA LYS A 507 -4.03 29.43 57.86
C LYS A 507 -2.82 29.18 56.94
N TRP A 508 -1.71 28.74 57.51
CA TRP A 508 -0.61 28.15 56.75
C TRP A 508 -0.82 26.65 56.66
N VAL A 509 -0.69 26.09 55.49
CA VAL A 509 -0.82 24.66 55.19
C VAL A 509 0.43 24.22 54.45
N ARG A 510 0.90 23.02 54.68
CA ARG A 510 2.05 22.43 53.98
C ARG A 510 1.58 21.30 53.05
N TYR A 511 2.13 21.30 51.87
CA TYR A 511 1.95 20.20 50.91
C TYR A 511 3.26 19.45 50.71
N ASP A 512 3.20 18.11 50.72
CA ASP A 512 4.37 17.24 50.60
C ASP A 512 4.89 17.16 49.15
N ALA A 513 5.81 16.23 48.88
CA ALA A 513 6.40 16.03 47.56
C ALA A 513 5.38 15.50 46.52
N ASP A 514 4.34 14.82 46.98
CA ASP A 514 3.26 14.32 46.13
C ASP A 514 2.11 15.34 46.01
N GLY A 515 2.19 16.45 46.73
CA GLY A 515 1.20 17.52 46.78
C GLY A 515 0.09 17.27 47.80
N HIS A 516 0.17 16.25 48.64
CA HIS A 516 -0.82 15.98 49.67
C HIS A 516 -0.69 16.97 50.83
N MET A 517 -1.82 17.44 51.33
CA MET A 517 -1.84 18.26 52.55
C MET A 517 -1.31 17.46 53.74
N ILE A 518 -0.28 17.97 54.37
CA ILE A 518 0.30 17.37 55.56
C ILE A 518 -0.60 17.60 56.78
N LYS A 519 -0.84 16.57 57.56
CA LYS A 519 -1.60 16.55 58.80
C LYS A 519 -0.81 15.85 59.88
N GLY A 520 -0.93 16.30 61.13
CA GLY A 520 -0.18 15.77 62.26
C GLY A 520 1.27 16.25 62.27
N TRP A 521 2.17 15.42 62.80
CA TRP A 521 3.59 15.74 62.98
C TRP A 521 4.35 15.60 61.65
N ASP A 522 5.16 16.62 61.32
CA ASP A 522 6.09 16.63 60.19
C ASP A 522 7.48 17.03 60.64
N THR A 523 8.52 16.49 60.00
CA THR A 523 9.92 16.80 60.31
C THR A 523 10.65 17.20 59.02
N GLN A 524 11.21 18.42 59.04
CA GLN A 524 11.99 18.97 57.93
C GLN A 524 13.42 19.26 58.40
N GLY A 525 14.36 18.41 58.02
CA GLY A 525 15.73 18.49 58.52
C GLY A 525 15.80 18.28 60.04
N VAL A 526 16.15 19.33 60.78
CA VAL A 526 16.22 19.31 62.28
C VAL A 526 14.95 19.87 62.90
N ASP A 527 14.10 20.52 62.16
CA ASP A 527 12.91 21.20 62.68
C ASP A 527 11.69 20.28 62.64
N ARG A 528 10.86 20.32 63.67
CA ARG A 528 9.60 19.61 63.77
C ARG A 528 8.44 20.60 63.71
N PHE A 529 7.39 20.22 62.99
CA PHE A 529 6.16 20.98 62.81
C PHE A 529 4.95 20.14 63.20
N TYR A 530 3.85 20.77 63.49
CA TYR A 530 2.58 20.09 63.68
C TYR A 530 1.48 20.78 62.87
N PHE A 531 0.70 20.00 62.20
CA PHE A 531 -0.43 20.46 61.41
C PHE A 531 -1.72 19.87 61.98
N ASP A 532 -2.74 20.70 62.09
CA ASP A 532 -4.03 20.27 62.61
C ASP A 532 -4.59 19.07 61.79
N PRO A 533 -5.00 17.96 62.44
CA PRO A 533 -5.42 16.76 61.75
C PRO A 533 -6.68 16.91 60.89
N ILE A 534 -7.50 17.93 61.15
CA ILE A 534 -8.73 18.19 60.43
C ILE A 534 -8.47 19.23 59.31
N THR A 535 -7.95 20.38 59.68
CA THR A 535 -7.85 21.55 58.80
C THR A 535 -6.49 21.68 58.08
N GLY A 536 -5.49 20.91 58.47
CA GLY A 536 -4.12 21.06 57.97
C GLY A 536 -3.42 22.34 58.40
N ALA A 537 -4.00 23.13 59.32
CA ALA A 537 -3.43 24.39 59.77
C ALA A 537 -2.11 24.16 60.54
N MET A 538 -1.06 24.86 60.15
CA MET A 538 0.25 24.83 60.82
C MET A 538 0.13 25.41 62.22
N ALA A 539 0.55 24.67 63.25
CA ALA A 539 0.57 25.12 64.60
C ALA A 539 1.56 26.28 64.81
N LYS A 540 1.11 27.34 65.44
CA LYS A 540 1.91 28.54 65.80
C LYS A 540 1.59 28.99 67.21
N GLY A 541 2.59 29.44 67.96
CA GLY A 541 2.42 29.80 69.33
C GLY A 541 2.24 28.60 70.27
N VAL A 542 1.29 28.66 71.20
CA VAL A 542 1.03 27.59 72.16
C VAL A 542 -0.14 26.76 71.77
N VAL A 543 0.06 25.46 71.52
CA VAL A 543 -0.97 24.52 71.08
C VAL A 543 -1.01 23.29 72.04
N MET A 544 -2.20 22.84 72.36
CA MET A 544 -2.42 21.58 73.13
C MET A 544 -2.59 20.43 72.13
N ILE A 545 -1.76 19.40 72.16
CA ILE A 545 -1.82 18.21 71.33
C ILE A 545 -1.85 17.00 72.28
N ASP A 546 -2.88 16.18 72.24
CA ASP A 546 -3.09 15.00 73.06
C ASP A 546 -2.91 15.27 74.57
N GLY A 547 -3.36 16.45 75.05
CA GLY A 547 -3.29 16.85 76.41
C GLY A 547 -1.91 17.41 76.87
N ILE A 548 -0.94 17.48 75.98
CA ILE A 548 0.39 18.02 76.21
C ILE A 548 0.51 19.39 75.54
N ARG A 549 1.12 20.35 76.26
CA ARG A 549 1.34 21.70 75.76
C ARG A 549 2.67 21.78 75.02
N TYR A 550 2.59 22.28 73.75
CA TYR A 550 3.77 22.48 72.91
C TYR A 550 3.89 23.98 72.57
N TRP A 551 5.11 24.43 72.30
CA TRP A 551 5.41 25.79 71.84
C TRP A 551 6.00 25.77 70.44
N PHE A 552 5.38 26.46 69.55
CA PHE A 552 5.83 26.61 68.18
C PHE A 552 6.22 28.06 67.88
N ASP A 553 7.26 28.28 67.10
CA ASP A 553 7.65 29.61 66.67
C ASP A 553 6.49 30.28 65.91
N SER A 554 6.15 31.49 66.29
CA SER A 554 4.97 32.18 65.73
C SER A 554 5.13 32.59 64.25
N ARG A 555 6.37 32.67 63.81
CA ARG A 555 6.67 33.04 62.41
C ARG A 555 6.89 31.79 61.55
N THR A 556 7.76 30.89 61.96
CA THR A 556 8.17 29.71 61.16
C THR A 556 7.28 28.49 61.39
N GLY A 557 6.61 28.37 62.54
CA GLY A 557 5.87 27.17 62.95
C GLY A 557 6.74 26.02 63.44
N ALA A 558 8.04 26.22 63.56
CA ALA A 558 8.95 25.18 64.10
C ALA A 558 8.74 24.96 65.59
N LEU A 559 8.81 23.71 66.04
CA LEU A 559 8.72 23.34 67.44
C LEU A 559 9.90 23.96 68.23
N ILE A 560 9.59 24.75 69.22
CA ILE A 560 10.60 25.29 70.16
C ILE A 560 10.90 24.19 71.19
N ALA A 561 12.13 23.70 71.24
CA ALA A 561 12.51 22.72 72.23
C ALA A 561 12.21 23.26 73.64
N PRO A 562 11.63 22.48 74.56
CA PRO A 562 11.44 22.92 75.93
C PRO A 562 12.83 23.23 76.54
N LYS A 563 12.96 24.42 77.15
CA LYS A 563 14.16 24.80 77.89
C LYS A 563 14.34 23.95 79.08
#